data_d16cf53a14ab7c723fd07cb79c153469
#
_entry.id   d16cf53a14ab7c723fd07cb79c153469
#
_cell.length_a   1.000
_cell.length_b   1.000
_cell.length_c   1.000
_cell.angle_alpha   90.00
_cell.angle_beta   90.00
_cell.angle_gamma   90.00
#
_symmetry.space_group_name_H-M   'P 1'
#
loop_
_entity.id
_entity.type
_entity.pdbx_description
1 polymer ?
#
loop_
_entity_poly.entity_id
_entity_poly.type
_entity_poly.pdbx_seq_one_letter_code
_entity_poly.pdbx_strand_id
1 'polypeptide(L)' 'AVRAHLARARRMAADNAERLRRSASEHRLICEAIRDGDEALAASAVSAHLRHALTTILATLAVRDRQETPA' A
#
# COMPACT_ATOMS: atom_id res chain seq x y z
N ALA A 1 -17.21 -19.67 10.82
CA ALA A 1 -18.54 -19.12 10.95
C ALA A 1 -18.64 -17.72 10.39
N VAL A 2 -19.87 -17.22 10.18
CA VAL A 2 -20.15 -15.95 9.52
C VAL A 2 -19.50 -14.78 10.25
N ARG A 3 -19.52 -14.75 11.57
CA ARG A 3 -18.94 -13.65 12.35
C ARG A 3 -17.43 -13.52 12.12
N ALA A 4 -16.73 -14.64 12.04
CA ALA A 4 -15.29 -14.62 11.80
C ALA A 4 -14.97 -14.08 10.42
N HIS A 5 -15.76 -14.45 9.40
CA HIS A 5 -15.60 -13.94 8.05
C HIS A 5 -15.86 -12.45 7.97
N LEU A 6 -16.91 -11.96 8.63
CA LEU A 6 -17.23 -10.53 8.67
C LEU A 6 -16.14 -9.73 9.37
N ALA A 7 -15.64 -10.22 10.50
CA ALA A 7 -14.57 -9.54 11.23
C ALA A 7 -13.30 -9.44 10.38
N ARG A 8 -12.96 -10.51 9.67
CA ARG A 8 -11.81 -10.55 8.78
C ARG A 8 -11.98 -9.59 7.61
N ALA A 9 -13.16 -9.59 6.99
CA ALA A 9 -13.47 -8.68 5.88
C ALA A 9 -13.39 -7.22 6.30
N ARG A 10 -13.87 -6.89 7.49
CA ARG A 10 -13.80 -5.53 8.03
C ARG A 10 -12.35 -5.11 8.28
N ARG A 11 -11.52 -6.00 8.83
CA ARG A 11 -10.10 -5.70 9.04
C ARG A 11 -9.38 -5.48 7.72
N MET A 12 -9.64 -6.31 6.72
CA MET A 12 -9.04 -6.17 5.40
C MET A 12 -9.45 -4.85 4.74
N ALA A 13 -10.72 -4.46 4.85
CA ALA A 13 -11.20 -3.19 4.33
C ALA A 13 -10.54 -2.00 5.03
N ALA A 14 -10.39 -2.07 6.36
CA ALA A 14 -9.72 -1.02 7.13
C ALA A 14 -8.24 -0.90 6.76
N ASP A 15 -7.55 -2.04 6.58
CA ASP A 15 -6.15 -2.07 6.16
C ASP A 15 -5.98 -1.48 4.76
N ASN A 16 -6.89 -1.79 3.84
CA ASN A 16 -6.87 -1.21 2.49
C ASN A 16 -7.08 0.29 2.50
N ALA A 17 -8.03 0.78 3.32
CA ALA A 17 -8.28 2.21 3.45
C ALA A 17 -7.05 2.94 4.01
N GLU A 18 -6.36 2.34 4.99
CA GLU A 18 -5.14 2.89 5.57
C GLU A 18 -4.03 2.98 4.53
N ARG A 19 -3.83 1.92 3.74
CA ARG A 19 -2.82 1.92 2.67
C ARG A 19 -3.10 2.97 1.61
N LEU A 20 -4.37 3.14 1.24
CA LEU A 20 -4.77 4.16 0.26
C LEU A 20 -4.50 5.56 0.78
N ARG A 21 -4.80 5.83 2.05
CA ARG A 21 -4.51 7.13 2.66
C ARG A 21 -3.02 7.41 2.69
N ARG A 22 -2.20 6.40 3.02
CA ARG A 22 -0.74 6.53 3.03
C ARG A 22 -0.22 6.81 1.63
N SER A 23 -0.70 6.07 0.64
CA SER A 23 -0.31 6.26 -0.76
C SER A 23 -0.66 7.66 -1.24
N ALA A 24 -1.85 8.16 -0.91
CA ALA A 24 -2.27 9.51 -1.28
C ALA A 24 -1.37 10.57 -0.62
N SER A 25 -1.00 10.38 0.64
CA SER A 25 -0.08 11.30 1.33
C SER A 25 1.31 11.29 0.70
N GLU A 26 1.79 10.12 0.31
CA GLU A 26 3.08 9.96 -0.37
C GLU A 26 3.08 10.67 -1.72
N HIS A 27 2.00 10.51 -2.50
CA HIS A 27 1.85 11.19 -3.78
C HIS A 27 1.83 12.70 -3.60
N ARG A 28 1.14 13.20 -2.58
CA ARG A 28 1.10 14.63 -2.29
C ARG A 28 2.48 15.18 -1.98
N LEU A 29 3.26 14.47 -1.19
CA LEU A 29 4.63 14.88 -0.86
C LEU A 29 5.50 14.94 -2.12
N ILE A 30 5.38 13.96 -3.00
CA ILE A 30 6.11 13.95 -4.27
C ILE A 30 5.76 15.19 -5.08
N CYS A 31 4.47 15.49 -5.23
CA CYS A 31 4.02 16.64 -5.99
C CYS A 31 4.51 17.96 -5.39
N GLU A 32 4.46 18.08 -4.07
CA GLU A 32 4.95 19.26 -3.38
C GLU A 32 6.46 19.45 -3.58
N ALA A 33 7.24 18.36 -3.48
CA ALA A 33 8.68 18.40 -3.69
C ALA A 33 9.02 18.83 -5.12
N ILE A 34 8.29 18.31 -6.11
CA ILE A 34 8.48 18.70 -7.51
C ILE A 34 8.14 20.16 -7.71
N ARG A 35 7.01 20.60 -7.17
CA ARG A 35 6.58 22.01 -7.28
C ARG A 35 7.61 22.96 -6.68
N ASP A 36 8.19 22.56 -5.55
CA ASP A 36 9.19 23.38 -4.85
C ASP A 36 10.58 23.29 -5.49
N GLY A 37 10.77 22.44 -6.50
CA GLY A 37 12.06 22.22 -7.11
C GLY A 37 13.06 21.49 -6.22
N ASP A 38 12.57 20.78 -5.21
CA ASP A 38 13.41 20.02 -4.28
C ASP A 38 13.69 18.63 -4.85
N GLU A 39 14.74 18.52 -5.64
CA GLU A 39 15.09 17.28 -6.32
C GLU A 39 15.42 16.15 -5.33
N ALA A 40 16.16 16.47 -4.27
CA ALA A 40 16.56 15.46 -3.29
C ALA A 40 15.35 14.90 -2.54
N LEU A 41 14.43 15.76 -2.13
CA LEU A 41 13.20 15.32 -1.47
C LEU A 41 12.31 14.54 -2.43
N ALA A 42 12.18 15.01 -3.67
CA ALA A 42 11.37 14.30 -4.68
C ALA A 42 11.91 12.88 -4.90
N ALA A 43 13.22 12.73 -5.06
CA ALA A 43 13.84 11.42 -5.26
C ALA A 43 13.62 10.49 -4.05
N SER A 44 13.82 11.01 -2.84
CA SER A 44 13.60 10.24 -1.61
C SER A 44 12.14 9.83 -1.45
N ALA A 45 11.22 10.73 -1.73
CA ALA A 45 9.78 10.47 -1.61
C ALA A 45 9.31 9.41 -2.62
N VAL A 46 9.78 9.50 -3.87
CA VAL A 46 9.48 8.50 -4.89
C VAL A 46 10.03 7.14 -4.49
N SER A 47 11.28 7.11 -4.04
CA SER A 47 11.93 5.86 -3.62
C SER A 47 11.16 5.19 -2.48
N ALA A 48 10.77 5.95 -1.46
CA ALA A 48 9.98 5.43 -0.34
C ALA A 48 8.62 4.92 -0.81
N HIS A 49 7.94 5.67 -1.69
CA HIS A 49 6.64 5.29 -2.23
C HIS A 49 6.73 3.97 -3.00
N LEU A 50 7.72 3.82 -3.86
CA LEU A 50 7.93 2.60 -4.64
C LEU A 50 8.23 1.41 -3.73
N ARG A 51 9.01 1.61 -2.68
CA ARG A 51 9.33 0.57 -1.71
C ARG A 51 8.07 0.07 -1.00
N HIS A 52 7.20 0.99 -0.58
CA HIS A 52 5.93 0.64 0.07
C HIS A 52 4.99 -0.07 -0.90
N ALA A 53 4.91 0.41 -2.15
CA ALA A 53 4.08 -0.20 -3.18
C ALA A 53 4.55 -1.64 -3.47
N LEU A 54 5.86 -1.85 -3.59
CA LEU A 54 6.41 -3.17 -3.84
C LEU A 54 6.10 -4.13 -2.70
N THR A 55 6.27 -3.69 -1.46
CA THR A 55 5.94 -4.51 -0.28
C THR A 55 4.47 -4.95 -0.32
N THR A 56 3.56 -4.04 -0.66
CA THR A 56 2.13 -4.34 -0.77
C THR A 56 1.85 -5.34 -1.89
N ILE A 57 2.46 -5.13 -3.05
CA ILE A 57 2.28 -6.01 -4.20
C ILE A 57 2.77 -7.42 -3.87
N LEU A 58 3.95 -7.54 -3.30
CA LEU A 58 4.53 -8.84 -2.94
C LEU A 58 3.67 -9.57 -1.91
N ALA A 59 3.16 -8.86 -0.92
CA ALA A 59 2.27 -9.44 0.09
C ALA A 59 0.96 -9.94 -0.54
N THR A 60 0.39 -9.16 -1.47
CA THR A 60 -0.82 -9.54 -2.18
C THR A 60 -0.61 -10.78 -3.04
N LEU A 61 0.50 -10.85 -3.77
CA LEU A 61 0.84 -12.01 -4.60
C LEU A 61 1.06 -13.25 -3.74
N ALA A 62 1.70 -13.11 -2.59
CA ALA A 62 1.93 -14.23 -1.68
C ALA A 62 0.60 -14.81 -1.15
N VAL A 63 -0.36 -13.94 -0.82
CA VAL A 63 -1.69 -14.38 -0.39
C VAL A 63 -2.42 -15.11 -1.52
N ARG A 64 -2.39 -14.57 -2.73
CA ARG A 64 -3.02 -15.22 -3.91
C ARG A 64 -2.41 -16.57 -4.18
N ASP A 65 -1.10 -16.67 -4.13
CA ASP A 65 -0.39 -17.92 -4.37
C ASP A 65 -0.81 -18.99 -3.37
N ARG A 66 -0.94 -18.64 -2.08
CA ARG A 66 -1.40 -19.58 -1.07
C ARG A 66 -2.85 -20.03 -1.30
N GLN A 67 -3.71 -19.12 -1.78
CA GLN A 67 -5.12 -19.44 -2.05
C GLN A 67 -5.30 -20.31 -3.28
N GLU A 68 -4.45 -20.17 -4.30
CA GLU A 68 -4.53 -20.91 -5.56
C GLU A 68 -3.87 -22.28 -5.48
N THR A 69 -2.99 -22.50 -4.51
CA THR A 69 -2.30 -23.78 -4.37
C THR A 69 -3.26 -24.82 -3.76
N PRO A 70 -3.49 -25.97 -4.40
CA PRO A 70 -4.33 -27.02 -3.84
C PRO A 70 -3.75 -27.56 -2.54
N ALA A 71 -4.63 -27.91 -1.61
CA ALA A 71 -4.24 -28.47 -0.33
C ALA A 71 -3.63 -29.88 -0.51
#